data_c5ef534946bf20b73fbb83df9a52d6b1
#
_entry.id   c5ef534946bf20b73fbb83df9a52d6b1
#
_cell.length_a   1.000
_cell.length_b   1.000
_cell.length_c   1.000
_cell.angle_alpha   90.00
_cell.angle_beta   90.00
_cell.angle_gamma   90.00
#
_symmetry.space_group_name_H-M   'P 1'
#
loop_
_entity.id
_entity.type
_entity.pdbx_description
1 polymer ?
#
loop_
_entity_poly.entity_id
_entity_poly.type
_entity_poly.pdbx_seq_one_letter_code
_entity_poly.pdbx_strand_id
1 'polypeptide(L)'
;MKKYIFLFPLIFITAVLQLKAQERQDNLWKAVFMDYSLSNSSTLRLETHVRTRQFLAENDQYLVRPSISFKVGKFAAVAAGYTFLSTNTPIDRTLENNLWQQFNFSIPVKRSSYFGWIRLEQRWQSKNNVQNYGARIRFRTGFQFPITAEGASFSPKLVVFNEVFLKIKTGFPYEFNQNWTFFGFQNKLGNQLRLLTGFQRITVDKGAGYLHKNVWSSILFYRL
;
A
#
# COMPACT_ATOMS: atom_id res chain seq x y z
N MET A 1 -39.48 1.95 19.89
CA MET A 1 -38.15 2.32 19.36
C MET A 1 -37.69 1.21 18.43
N LYS A 2 -37.77 1.42 17.11
CA LYS A 2 -37.38 0.42 16.09
C LYS A 2 -35.85 0.47 15.91
N LYS A 3 -35.14 -0.63 16.24
CA LYS A 3 -33.73 -0.81 15.98
C LYS A 3 -33.58 -1.17 14.50
N TYR A 4 -33.05 -0.25 13.70
CA TYR A 4 -32.63 -0.55 12.34
C TYR A 4 -31.27 -1.27 12.41
N ILE A 5 -31.28 -2.57 12.15
CA ILE A 5 -30.11 -3.36 11.91
C ILE A 5 -29.69 -3.05 10.45
N PHE A 6 -28.66 -2.24 10.27
CA PHE A 6 -28.00 -2.07 8.98
C PHE A 6 -27.21 -3.33 8.67
N LEU A 7 -27.82 -4.25 7.93
CA LEU A 7 -27.09 -5.32 7.25
C LEU A 7 -26.33 -4.67 6.07
N PHE A 8 -25.04 -4.51 6.22
CA PHE A 8 -24.16 -4.24 5.09
C PHE A 8 -24.08 -5.53 4.25
N PRO A 9 -24.47 -5.53 2.97
CA PRO A 9 -24.26 -6.69 2.14
C PRO A 9 -22.76 -6.83 1.90
N LEU A 10 -22.17 -7.88 2.44
CA LEU A 10 -20.85 -8.36 2.09
C LEU A 10 -20.96 -8.93 0.67
N ILE A 11 -20.69 -8.10 -0.33
CA ILE A 11 -20.64 -8.55 -1.73
C ILE A 11 -19.37 -9.39 -1.89
N PHE A 12 -19.51 -10.70 -1.70
CA PHE A 12 -18.56 -11.69 -2.19
C PHE A 12 -18.68 -11.73 -3.72
N ILE A 13 -17.83 -10.98 -4.40
CA ILE A 13 -17.61 -11.19 -5.84
C ILE A 13 -16.81 -12.48 -5.97
N THR A 14 -17.50 -13.59 -6.16
CA THR A 14 -16.91 -14.83 -6.63
C THR A 14 -16.50 -14.61 -8.09
N ALA A 15 -15.25 -14.17 -8.29
CA ALA A 15 -14.67 -14.16 -9.62
C ALA A 15 -14.57 -15.62 -10.12
N VAL A 16 -15.28 -15.91 -11.19
CA VAL A 16 -15.15 -17.16 -11.94
C VAL A 16 -13.69 -17.30 -12.36
N LEU A 17 -12.98 -18.23 -11.72
CA LEU A 17 -11.58 -18.53 -11.99
C LEU A 17 -11.47 -19.23 -13.34
N GLN A 18 -11.20 -18.48 -14.39
CA GLN A 18 -10.60 -19.09 -15.57
C GLN A 18 -9.22 -19.63 -15.16
N LEU A 19 -8.98 -20.93 -15.33
CA LEU A 19 -7.69 -21.59 -15.13
C LEU A 19 -6.70 -21.08 -16.20
N LYS A 20 -6.16 -19.88 -15.99
CA LYS A 20 -4.97 -19.39 -16.70
C LYS A 20 -3.76 -19.82 -15.87
N ALA A 21 -2.65 -20.15 -16.53
CA ALA A 21 -1.40 -20.50 -15.87
C ALA A 21 -1.08 -19.47 -14.76
N GLN A 22 -1.06 -19.91 -13.51
CA GLN A 22 -0.82 -19.05 -12.36
C GLN A 22 0.64 -19.17 -11.94
N GLU A 23 1.42 -18.14 -12.22
CA GLU A 23 2.76 -18.04 -11.69
C GLU A 23 2.70 -17.56 -10.22
N ARG A 24 3.41 -18.24 -9.32
CA ARG A 24 3.47 -17.92 -7.90
C ARG A 24 4.88 -17.51 -7.49
N GLN A 25 4.98 -16.44 -6.69
CA GLN A 25 6.24 -15.98 -6.10
C GLN A 25 6.07 -15.74 -4.60
N ASP A 26 7.04 -16.18 -3.80
CA ASP A 26 7.09 -15.92 -2.36
C ASP A 26 8.19 -14.86 -2.09
N ASN A 27 7.82 -13.76 -1.46
CA ASN A 27 8.62 -12.55 -1.35
C ASN A 27 8.70 -12.06 0.10
N LEU A 28 9.78 -11.35 0.43
CA LEU A 28 9.91 -10.61 1.69
C LEU A 28 10.12 -9.12 1.40
N TRP A 29 9.28 -8.26 2.00
CA TRP A 29 9.37 -6.82 1.85
C TRP A 29 9.64 -6.15 3.20
N LYS A 30 10.67 -5.34 3.24
CA LYS A 30 11.04 -4.53 4.40
C LYS A 30 10.94 -3.05 4.03
N ALA A 31 10.41 -2.24 4.96
CA ALA A 31 10.33 -0.81 4.76
C ALA A 31 10.58 -0.05 6.08
N VAL A 32 11.11 1.16 5.94
CA VAL A 32 11.22 2.13 7.01
C VAL A 32 10.54 3.42 6.55
N PHE A 33 9.63 3.92 7.38
CA PHE A 33 8.92 5.18 7.19
C PHE A 33 9.34 6.14 8.31
N MET A 34 9.95 7.24 7.92
CA MET A 34 10.38 8.30 8.85
C MET A 34 9.48 9.51 8.66
N ASP A 35 8.82 9.93 9.75
CA ASP A 35 7.92 11.09 9.79
C ASP A 35 8.56 12.20 10.58
N TYR A 36 8.66 13.39 9.99
CA TYR A 36 9.08 14.62 10.64
C TYR A 36 7.94 15.65 10.60
N SER A 37 7.46 16.07 11.79
CA SER A 37 6.38 17.04 11.89
C SER A 37 6.92 18.46 11.69
N LEU A 38 6.60 19.08 10.55
CA LEU A 38 6.95 20.49 10.28
C LEU A 38 6.07 21.45 11.08
N SER A 39 4.81 21.07 11.27
CA SER A 39 3.82 21.85 12.04
C SER A 39 2.72 20.92 12.56
N ASN A 40 1.72 21.47 13.25
CA ASN A 40 0.52 20.72 13.67
C ASN A 40 -0.32 20.20 12.50
N SER A 41 -0.15 20.75 11.31
CA SER A 41 -0.91 20.40 10.11
C SER A 41 -0.09 19.78 8.99
N SER A 42 1.25 19.87 9.05
CA SER A 42 2.12 19.39 7.96
C SER A 42 3.18 18.42 8.44
N THR A 43 3.45 17.38 7.65
CA THR A 43 4.42 16.33 7.95
C THR A 43 5.22 15.99 6.70
N LEU A 44 6.54 15.94 6.84
CA LEU A 44 7.43 15.32 5.86
C LEU A 44 7.53 13.82 6.15
N ARG A 45 7.55 13.00 5.11
CA ARG A 45 7.78 11.57 5.21
C ARG A 45 8.84 11.13 4.22
N LEU A 46 9.75 10.29 4.69
CA LEU A 46 10.65 9.52 3.85
C LEU A 46 10.32 8.03 4.02
N GLU A 47 9.97 7.37 2.91
CA GLU A 47 9.77 5.92 2.86
C GLU A 47 10.93 5.27 2.10
N THR A 48 11.52 4.24 2.68
CA THR A 48 12.52 3.41 2.02
C THR A 48 12.07 1.96 2.05
N HIS A 49 12.19 1.25 0.93
CA HIS A 49 11.80 -0.15 0.85
C HIS A 49 12.92 -0.97 0.21
N VAL A 50 13.12 -2.16 0.77
CA VAL A 50 13.87 -3.26 0.17
C VAL A 50 12.93 -4.43 0.00
N ARG A 51 12.79 -4.90 -1.23
CA ARG A 51 11.90 -5.99 -1.59
C ARG A 51 12.71 -7.09 -2.22
N THR A 52 12.52 -8.31 -1.76
CA THR A 52 13.25 -9.47 -2.25
C THR A 52 12.30 -10.50 -2.83
N ARG A 53 12.78 -11.29 -3.78
CA ARG A 53 12.13 -12.50 -4.28
C ARG A 53 12.70 -13.72 -3.58
N GLN A 54 11.97 -14.84 -3.62
CA GLN A 54 12.39 -16.12 -3.00
C GLN A 54 12.87 -15.89 -1.56
N PHE A 55 12.05 -15.18 -0.77
CA PHE A 55 12.35 -14.70 0.57
C PHE A 55 13.53 -13.73 0.61
N LEU A 56 14.76 -14.18 0.64
CA LEU A 56 15.96 -13.34 0.77
C LEU A 56 16.96 -13.57 -0.37
N ALA A 57 16.70 -14.52 -1.26
CA ALA A 57 17.71 -14.98 -2.24
C ALA A 57 18.01 -13.91 -3.31
N GLU A 58 17.01 -13.11 -3.69
CA GLU A 58 17.18 -12.14 -4.78
C GLU A 58 16.61 -10.77 -4.42
N ASN A 59 17.41 -9.73 -4.62
CA ASN A 59 16.92 -8.35 -4.54
C ASN A 59 16.05 -8.03 -5.76
N ASP A 60 14.75 -7.75 -5.50
CA ASP A 60 13.75 -7.43 -6.53
C ASP A 60 13.65 -5.93 -6.74
N GLN A 61 13.44 -5.17 -5.65
CA GLN A 61 13.18 -3.74 -5.75
C GLN A 61 13.80 -2.94 -4.61
N TYR A 62 14.30 -1.76 -4.98
CA TYR A 62 14.64 -0.68 -4.06
C TYR A 62 13.75 0.51 -4.35
N LEU A 63 13.14 1.08 -3.33
CA LEU A 63 12.27 2.24 -3.45
C LEU A 63 12.63 3.29 -2.41
N VAL A 64 12.69 4.55 -2.86
CA VAL A 64 12.81 5.73 -2.00
C VAL A 64 11.69 6.69 -2.36
N ARG A 65 10.98 7.20 -1.33
CA ARG A 65 9.79 8.03 -1.54
C ARG A 65 9.72 9.16 -0.51
N PRO A 66 10.27 10.33 -0.80
CA PRO A 66 9.98 11.55 -0.06
C PRO A 66 8.59 12.07 -0.37
N SER A 67 7.93 12.65 0.62
CA SER A 67 6.61 13.27 0.47
C SER A 67 6.32 14.30 1.55
N ILE A 68 5.38 15.18 1.26
CA ILE A 68 4.80 16.13 2.20
C ILE A 68 3.30 15.91 2.27
N SER A 69 2.73 16.01 3.46
CA SER A 69 1.29 15.90 3.68
C SER A 69 0.77 17.07 4.49
N PHE A 70 -0.47 17.48 4.21
CA PHE A 70 -1.18 18.54 4.89
C PHE A 70 -2.55 18.06 5.36
N LYS A 71 -2.88 18.28 6.63
CA LYS A 71 -4.24 18.03 7.14
C LYS A 71 -5.18 19.06 6.52
N VAL A 72 -6.26 18.59 5.91
CA VAL A 72 -7.32 19.43 5.30
C VAL A 72 -8.64 19.34 6.06
N GLY A 73 -8.66 18.61 7.16
CA GLY A 73 -9.80 18.42 8.05
C GLY A 73 -9.48 17.48 9.20
N LYS A 74 -10.47 17.23 10.03
CA LYS A 74 -10.33 16.35 11.22
C LYS A 74 -9.92 14.93 10.86
N PHE A 75 -10.38 14.42 9.73
CA PHE A 75 -10.22 13.04 9.30
C PHE A 75 -9.56 12.89 7.94
N ALA A 76 -9.09 13.98 7.34
CA ALA A 76 -8.56 14.01 5.99
C ALA A 76 -7.23 14.74 5.89
N ALA A 77 -6.40 14.30 4.95
CA ALA A 77 -5.15 14.94 4.58
C ALA A 77 -4.90 14.78 3.07
N VAL A 78 -4.25 15.77 2.48
CA VAL A 78 -3.70 15.68 1.13
C VAL A 78 -2.19 15.50 1.22
N ALA A 79 -1.62 14.81 0.25
CA ALA A 79 -0.18 14.60 0.17
C ALA A 79 0.30 14.66 -1.27
N ALA A 80 1.56 15.05 -1.45
CA ALA A 80 2.25 14.94 -2.73
C ALA A 80 3.66 14.40 -2.47
N GLY A 81 4.22 13.72 -3.45
CA GLY A 81 5.54 13.18 -3.31
C GLY A 81 6.13 12.67 -4.62
N TYR A 82 7.36 12.25 -4.49
CA TYR A 82 8.12 11.63 -5.56
C TYR A 82 8.48 10.21 -5.15
N THR A 83 8.64 9.31 -6.11
CA THR A 83 9.14 7.96 -5.89
C THR A 83 10.21 7.65 -6.91
N PHE A 84 11.37 7.25 -6.43
CA PHE A 84 12.36 6.53 -7.22
C PHE A 84 12.21 5.04 -6.93
N LEU A 85 12.07 4.24 -7.98
CA LEU A 85 11.97 2.79 -7.89
C LEU A 85 12.92 2.14 -8.88
N SER A 86 13.82 1.29 -8.37
CA SER A 86 14.63 0.40 -9.18
C SER A 86 14.10 -1.02 -9.04
N THR A 87 13.75 -1.64 -10.16
CA THR A 87 13.32 -3.06 -10.21
C THR A 87 14.40 -3.84 -10.95
N ASN A 88 14.94 -4.86 -10.28
CA ASN A 88 15.97 -5.73 -10.84
C ASN A 88 15.34 -7.09 -11.17
N THR A 89 15.62 -7.58 -12.36
CA THR A 89 15.36 -8.96 -12.77
C THR A 89 16.68 -9.65 -13.09
N PRO A 90 16.76 -10.96 -13.22
CA PRO A 90 18.02 -11.64 -13.59
C PRO A 90 18.64 -11.14 -14.90
N ILE A 91 17.82 -10.61 -15.81
CA ILE A 91 18.22 -10.21 -17.16
C ILE A 91 18.16 -8.70 -17.39
N ASP A 92 17.44 -7.94 -16.55
CA ASP A 92 17.13 -6.54 -16.83
C ASP A 92 16.97 -5.70 -15.56
N ARG A 93 17.21 -4.40 -15.72
CA ARG A 93 16.91 -3.38 -14.71
C ARG A 93 15.93 -2.35 -15.27
N THR A 94 14.87 -2.08 -14.52
CA THR A 94 13.93 -0.99 -14.82
C THR A 94 14.04 0.08 -13.75
N LEU A 95 14.22 1.33 -14.18
CA LEU A 95 14.17 2.51 -13.33
C LEU A 95 12.82 3.19 -13.52
N GLU A 96 12.20 3.62 -12.44
CA GLU A 96 10.94 4.36 -12.48
C GLU A 96 11.05 5.61 -11.61
N ASN A 97 10.74 6.75 -12.22
CA ASN A 97 10.49 8.01 -11.56
C ASN A 97 8.98 8.27 -11.56
N ASN A 98 8.44 8.67 -10.42
CA ASN A 98 7.00 8.77 -10.28
C ASN A 98 6.68 10.00 -9.40
N LEU A 99 5.90 10.93 -9.96
CA LEU A 99 5.25 12.00 -9.20
C LEU A 99 3.84 11.55 -8.84
N TRP A 100 3.40 11.89 -7.61
CA TRP A 100 2.08 11.46 -7.18
C TRP A 100 1.41 12.48 -6.25
N GLN A 101 0.09 12.47 -6.29
CA GLN A 101 -0.80 13.21 -5.40
C GLN A 101 -1.73 12.21 -4.72
N GLN A 102 -2.07 12.47 -3.47
CA GLN A 102 -2.87 11.55 -2.66
C GLN A 102 -3.83 12.30 -1.75
N PHE A 103 -5.05 11.80 -1.69
CA PHE A 103 -6.02 12.14 -0.66
C PHE A 103 -6.11 10.98 0.33
N ASN A 104 -5.94 11.28 1.61
CA ASN A 104 -6.02 10.31 2.70
C ASN A 104 -7.22 10.59 3.57
N PHE A 105 -7.81 9.55 4.12
CA PHE A 105 -8.81 9.66 5.19
C PHE A 105 -8.59 8.62 6.28
N SER A 106 -8.99 8.96 7.51
CA SER A 106 -9.00 8.04 8.65
C SER A 106 -10.13 8.42 9.60
N ILE A 107 -11.17 7.62 9.62
CA ILE A 107 -12.42 7.88 10.36
C ILE A 107 -12.47 6.96 11.57
N PRO A 108 -12.56 7.48 12.81
CA PRO A 108 -12.71 6.65 13.98
C PRO A 108 -14.09 5.98 13.99
N VAL A 109 -14.11 4.68 14.30
CA VAL A 109 -15.31 3.86 14.44
C VAL A 109 -15.22 3.14 15.77
N LYS A 110 -15.79 3.72 16.83
CA LYS A 110 -15.62 3.27 18.22
C LYS A 110 -14.12 3.16 18.55
N ARG A 111 -13.63 1.98 18.93
CA ARG A 111 -12.20 1.70 19.23
C ARG A 111 -11.36 1.41 17.97
N SER A 112 -12.00 1.28 16.82
CA SER A 112 -11.36 0.95 15.53
C SER A 112 -11.22 2.20 14.66
N SER A 113 -10.54 2.11 13.53
CA SER A 113 -10.55 3.14 12.51
C SER A 113 -10.75 2.54 11.12
N TYR A 114 -11.60 3.19 10.35
CA TYR A 114 -11.73 2.98 8.91
C TYR A 114 -10.78 3.97 8.22
N PHE A 115 -9.89 3.48 7.37
CA PHE A 115 -8.91 4.33 6.70
C PHE A 115 -8.78 4.00 5.22
N GLY A 116 -8.27 4.94 4.48
CA GLY A 116 -7.96 4.71 3.09
C GLY A 116 -7.33 5.91 2.42
N TRP A 117 -7.09 5.76 1.12
CA TRP A 117 -6.58 6.83 0.28
C TRP A 117 -6.83 6.57 -1.20
N ILE A 118 -6.79 7.66 -1.97
CA ILE A 118 -6.80 7.67 -3.43
C ILE A 118 -5.51 8.33 -3.86
N ARG A 119 -4.75 7.71 -4.77
CA ARG A 119 -3.48 8.24 -5.29
C ARG A 119 -3.49 8.23 -6.80
N LEU A 120 -3.13 9.36 -7.37
CA LEU A 120 -2.80 9.51 -8.79
C LEU A 120 -1.28 9.48 -8.93
N GLU A 121 -0.76 8.70 -9.87
CA GLU A 121 0.67 8.55 -10.14
C GLU A 121 0.96 8.84 -11.61
N GLN A 122 1.92 9.74 -11.89
CA GLN A 122 2.54 9.96 -13.19
C GLN A 122 3.89 9.24 -13.18
N ARG A 123 4.09 8.30 -14.09
CA ARG A 123 5.18 7.34 -14.04
C ARG A 123 6.03 7.40 -15.30
N TRP A 124 7.30 7.64 -15.16
CA TRP A 124 8.31 7.56 -16.22
C TRP A 124 9.18 6.34 -15.94
N GLN A 125 9.07 5.35 -16.79
CA GLN A 125 9.79 4.09 -16.67
C GLN A 125 10.85 4.01 -17.76
N SER A 126 12.10 3.71 -17.37
CA SER A 126 13.21 3.51 -18.30
C SER A 126 13.69 2.06 -18.21
N LYS A 127 13.70 1.38 -19.34
CA LYS A 127 14.22 0.03 -19.50
C LYS A 127 14.99 -0.03 -20.82
N ASN A 128 16.25 -0.51 -20.80
CA ASN A 128 17.11 -0.64 -21.99
C ASN A 128 17.15 0.65 -22.83
N ASN A 129 17.32 1.81 -22.18
CA ASN A 129 17.32 3.15 -22.78
C ASN A 129 15.98 3.58 -23.44
N VAL A 130 14.94 2.78 -23.35
CA VAL A 130 13.58 3.16 -23.80
C VAL A 130 12.82 3.74 -22.63
N GLN A 131 12.31 4.96 -22.78
CA GLN A 131 11.46 5.61 -21.80
C GLN A 131 9.99 5.45 -22.17
N ASN A 132 9.18 5.06 -21.19
CA ASN A 132 7.74 4.95 -21.31
C ASN A 132 7.08 5.80 -20.24
N TYR A 133 6.10 6.61 -20.64
CA TYR A 133 5.23 7.32 -19.73
C TYR A 133 3.94 6.53 -19.51
N GLY A 134 3.42 6.56 -18.29
CA GLY A 134 2.12 6.00 -17.95
C GLY A 134 1.54 6.67 -16.72
N ALA A 135 0.23 6.68 -16.62
CA ALA A 135 -0.47 7.13 -15.43
C ALA A 135 -1.20 5.97 -14.76
N ARG A 136 -1.38 6.07 -13.44
CA ARG A 136 -2.05 5.05 -12.64
C ARG A 136 -2.83 5.70 -11.51
N ILE A 137 -4.04 5.21 -11.27
CA ILE A 137 -4.80 5.54 -10.07
C ILE A 137 -4.81 4.34 -9.13
N ARG A 138 -4.77 4.61 -7.84
CA ARG A 138 -4.77 3.59 -6.80
C ARG A 138 -5.80 3.95 -5.75
N PHE A 139 -6.50 2.94 -5.26
CA PHE A 139 -7.49 3.06 -4.20
C PHE A 139 -7.17 2.07 -3.11
N ARG A 140 -6.99 2.54 -1.89
CA ARG A 140 -6.86 1.69 -0.70
C ARG A 140 -8.00 1.96 0.25
N THR A 141 -8.52 0.88 0.83
CA THR A 141 -9.46 0.96 1.94
C THR A 141 -9.15 -0.15 2.95
N GLY A 142 -9.35 0.12 4.22
CA GLY A 142 -9.04 -0.84 5.26
C GLY A 142 -9.55 -0.46 6.63
N PHE A 143 -9.36 -1.38 7.55
CA PHE A 143 -9.71 -1.22 8.95
C PHE A 143 -8.52 -1.52 9.84
N GLN A 144 -8.49 -0.86 10.98
CA GLN A 144 -7.55 -1.11 12.06
C GLN A 144 -8.31 -1.32 13.36
N PHE A 145 -8.11 -2.46 14.00
CA PHE A 145 -8.83 -2.88 15.20
C PHE A 145 -7.86 -3.13 16.36
N PRO A 146 -8.07 -2.57 17.57
CA PRO A 146 -7.38 -3.03 18.75
C PRO A 146 -7.85 -4.45 19.09
N ILE A 147 -6.94 -5.38 19.35
CA ILE A 147 -7.28 -6.78 19.66
C ILE A 147 -7.25 -7.10 21.15
N THR A 148 -6.88 -6.13 21.97
CA THR A 148 -6.85 -6.25 23.44
C THR A 148 -7.92 -5.38 24.08
N ALA A 149 -8.20 -5.65 25.36
CA ALA A 149 -9.05 -4.82 26.19
C ALA A 149 -8.50 -3.38 26.30
N GLU A 150 -9.36 -2.44 26.68
CA GLU A 150 -8.95 -1.08 26.98
C GLU A 150 -8.05 -1.06 28.22
N GLY A 151 -6.99 -0.24 28.19
CA GLY A 151 -6.03 -0.16 29.30
C GLY A 151 -4.95 -1.23 29.32
N ALA A 152 -4.95 -2.20 28.39
CA ALA A 152 -3.90 -3.22 28.33
C ALA A 152 -2.54 -2.57 28.04
N SER A 153 -1.49 -2.98 28.76
CA SER A 153 -0.11 -2.49 28.60
C SER A 153 0.46 -2.82 27.20
N PHE A 154 0.11 -3.98 26.65
CA PHE A 154 0.40 -4.38 25.28
C PHE A 154 -0.89 -4.32 24.46
N SER A 155 -0.94 -3.44 23.47
CA SER A 155 -2.15 -3.17 22.68
C SER A 155 -1.88 -3.22 21.18
N PRO A 156 -1.65 -4.43 20.62
CA PRO A 156 -1.51 -4.60 19.18
C PRO A 156 -2.83 -4.31 18.48
N LYS A 157 -2.72 -3.87 17.22
CA LYS A 157 -3.86 -3.62 16.35
C LYS A 157 -3.80 -4.56 15.15
N LEU A 158 -4.91 -5.23 14.89
CA LEU A 158 -5.10 -5.92 13.62
C LEU A 158 -5.31 -4.87 12.52
N VAL A 159 -4.60 -5.02 11.41
CA VAL A 159 -4.71 -4.15 10.24
C VAL A 159 -5.07 -5.01 9.04
N VAL A 160 -6.16 -4.67 8.38
CA VAL A 160 -6.59 -5.29 7.12
C VAL A 160 -6.83 -4.21 6.08
N PHE A 161 -6.37 -4.41 4.86
CA PHE A 161 -6.71 -3.51 3.76
C PHE A 161 -6.73 -4.23 2.42
N ASN A 162 -7.46 -3.64 1.50
CA ASN A 162 -7.38 -3.95 0.08
C ASN A 162 -6.97 -2.69 -0.69
N GLU A 163 -6.16 -2.88 -1.73
CA GLU A 163 -5.70 -1.83 -2.61
C GLU A 163 -5.78 -2.27 -4.06
N VAL A 164 -6.48 -1.48 -4.87
CA VAL A 164 -6.66 -1.70 -6.30
C VAL A 164 -5.85 -0.67 -7.07
N PHE A 165 -5.18 -1.12 -8.12
CA PHE A 165 -4.38 -0.31 -9.03
C PHE A 165 -4.97 -0.39 -10.43
N LEU A 166 -5.24 0.76 -11.03
CA LEU A 166 -5.77 0.89 -12.38
C LEU A 166 -4.82 1.72 -13.24
N LYS A 167 -4.40 1.19 -14.38
CA LYS A 167 -3.68 1.98 -15.39
C LYS A 167 -4.66 2.93 -16.07
N ILE A 168 -4.23 4.14 -16.34
CA ILE A 168 -4.97 5.12 -17.14
C ILE A 168 -4.40 5.06 -18.54
N LYS A 169 -5.20 4.68 -19.52
CA LYS A 169 -4.83 4.71 -20.94
C LYS A 169 -5.32 5.99 -21.61
N THR A 170 -4.69 6.36 -22.73
CA THR A 170 -5.15 7.45 -23.60
C THR A 170 -6.53 7.11 -24.14
N GLY A 171 -7.51 8.00 -23.95
CA GLY A 171 -8.88 7.83 -24.48
C GLY A 171 -9.86 7.13 -23.55
N PHE A 172 -9.53 6.87 -22.29
CA PHE A 172 -10.36 6.07 -21.36
C PHE A 172 -10.84 4.74 -21.95
N PRO A 173 -10.39 3.59 -21.51
CA PRO A 173 -10.82 3.00 -20.23
C PRO A 173 -9.66 2.72 -19.27
N TYR A 174 -10.03 2.52 -18.00
CA TYR A 174 -9.11 2.04 -16.98
C TYR A 174 -8.83 0.54 -17.19
N GLU A 175 -7.55 0.16 -17.11
CA GLU A 175 -7.17 -1.25 -17.08
C GLU A 175 -6.79 -1.67 -15.67
N PHE A 176 -7.28 -2.82 -15.26
CA PHE A 176 -6.80 -3.46 -14.05
C PHE A 176 -5.28 -3.70 -14.16
N ASN A 177 -4.55 -3.33 -13.11
CA ASN A 177 -3.10 -3.51 -13.07
C ASN A 177 -2.70 -4.48 -11.96
N GLN A 178 -3.16 -4.21 -10.73
CA GLN A 178 -2.83 -5.02 -9.57
C GLN A 178 -3.94 -4.92 -8.52
N ASN A 179 -4.01 -5.96 -7.68
CA ASN A 179 -4.75 -5.92 -6.42
C ASN A 179 -3.84 -6.41 -5.29
N TRP A 180 -3.86 -5.71 -4.17
CA TRP A 180 -3.12 -6.04 -2.96
C TRP A 180 -4.08 -6.23 -1.80
N THR A 181 -4.08 -7.38 -1.19
CA THR A 181 -4.83 -7.66 0.03
C THR A 181 -3.84 -7.91 1.15
N PHE A 182 -3.96 -7.18 2.25
CA PHE A 182 -3.07 -7.26 3.39
C PHE A 182 -3.83 -7.64 4.67
N PHE A 183 -3.19 -8.47 5.47
CA PHE A 183 -3.59 -8.81 6.82
C PHE A 183 -2.36 -8.85 7.71
N GLY A 184 -2.38 -8.14 8.84
CA GLY A 184 -1.23 -8.09 9.73
C GLY A 184 -1.49 -7.37 11.05
N PHE A 185 -0.43 -7.23 11.84
CA PHE A 185 -0.49 -6.64 13.16
C PHE A 185 0.42 -5.43 13.25
N GLN A 186 -0.10 -4.36 13.82
CA GLN A 186 0.67 -3.17 14.17
C GLN A 186 0.90 -3.12 15.68
N ASN A 187 2.18 -3.06 16.07
CA ASN A 187 2.62 -2.97 17.47
C ASN A 187 3.32 -1.63 17.70
N LYS A 188 3.09 -1.02 18.85
CA LYS A 188 3.95 0.05 19.37
C LYS A 188 5.18 -0.58 20.02
N LEU A 189 6.36 -0.12 19.63
CA LEU A 189 7.65 -0.54 20.22
C LEU A 189 8.22 0.56 21.15
N GLY A 190 7.46 1.63 21.36
CA GLY A 190 7.82 2.79 22.15
C GLY A 190 6.98 4.01 21.73
N ASN A 191 7.37 5.19 22.19
CA ASN A 191 6.61 6.40 21.88
C ASN A 191 6.74 6.85 20.41
N GLN A 192 7.89 6.59 19.81
CA GLN A 192 8.23 7.02 18.44
C GLN A 192 8.21 5.88 17.42
N LEU A 193 8.23 4.63 17.87
CA LEU A 193 8.36 3.46 17.00
C LEU A 193 7.09 2.64 16.95
N ARG A 194 6.71 2.22 15.73
CA ARG A 194 5.65 1.26 15.48
C ARG A 194 6.10 0.28 14.42
N LEU A 195 5.80 -0.99 14.60
CA LEU A 195 6.07 -2.05 13.63
C LEU A 195 4.75 -2.60 13.11
N LEU A 196 4.56 -2.58 11.80
CA LEU A 196 3.50 -3.30 11.10
C LEU A 196 4.12 -4.49 10.39
N THR A 197 3.67 -5.69 10.74
CA THR A 197 4.11 -6.92 10.08
C THR A 197 2.92 -7.77 9.70
N GLY A 198 2.99 -8.45 8.56
CA GLY A 198 1.88 -9.28 8.11
C GLY A 198 2.09 -9.85 6.71
N PHE A 199 1.06 -10.53 6.27
CA PHE A 199 0.98 -11.18 4.99
C PHE A 199 0.22 -10.32 3.98
N GLN A 200 0.74 -10.28 2.76
CA GLN A 200 0.11 -9.58 1.65
C GLN A 200 0.02 -10.49 0.44
N ARG A 201 -1.18 -10.65 -0.09
CA ARG A 201 -1.43 -11.28 -1.38
C ARG A 201 -1.48 -10.20 -2.45
N ILE A 202 -0.67 -10.33 -3.49
CA ILE A 202 -0.64 -9.43 -4.63
C ILE A 202 -1.02 -10.23 -5.88
N THR A 203 -1.99 -9.72 -6.63
CA THR A 203 -2.36 -10.21 -7.95
C THR A 203 -1.96 -9.14 -8.97
N VAL A 204 -1.11 -9.50 -9.91
CA VAL A 204 -0.63 -8.61 -10.99
C VAL A 204 -1.16 -9.11 -12.30
N ASP A 205 -1.79 -8.24 -13.08
CA ASP A 205 -2.17 -8.54 -14.45
C ASP A 205 -0.94 -8.54 -15.36
N LYS A 206 -0.77 -9.62 -16.11
CA LYS A 206 0.29 -9.83 -17.11
C LYS A 206 -0.24 -9.83 -18.54
N GLY A 207 -1.52 -9.50 -18.75
CA GLY A 207 -2.20 -9.57 -20.03
C GLY A 207 -2.69 -10.99 -20.35
N ALA A 208 -1.78 -11.94 -20.55
CA ALA A 208 -2.13 -13.35 -20.84
C ALA A 208 -2.54 -14.15 -19.59
N GLY A 209 -2.37 -13.60 -18.38
CA GLY A 209 -2.68 -14.27 -17.11
C GLY A 209 -2.39 -13.40 -15.90
N TYR A 210 -2.36 -14.03 -14.73
CA TYR A 210 -2.07 -13.37 -13.48
C TYR A 210 -0.82 -13.93 -12.81
N LEU A 211 0.03 -13.02 -12.31
CA LEU A 211 1.10 -13.36 -11.38
C LEU A 211 0.59 -13.14 -9.96
N HIS A 212 0.68 -14.16 -9.12
CA HIS A 212 0.36 -14.08 -7.71
C HIS A 212 1.64 -14.03 -6.88
N LYS A 213 1.78 -12.99 -6.06
CA LYS A 213 2.87 -12.86 -5.10
C LYS A 213 2.32 -13.03 -3.70
N ASN A 214 2.92 -13.92 -2.94
CA ASN A 214 2.76 -13.98 -1.49
C ASN A 214 3.90 -13.17 -0.89
N VAL A 215 3.58 -12.20 -0.08
CA VAL A 215 4.56 -11.27 0.45
C VAL A 215 4.46 -11.27 1.97
N TRP A 216 5.54 -11.61 2.65
CA TRP A 216 5.69 -11.25 4.04
C TRP A 216 6.22 -9.82 4.12
N SER A 217 5.51 -8.94 4.80
CA SER A 217 5.79 -7.50 4.82
C SER A 217 6.07 -7.03 6.25
N SER A 218 7.14 -6.25 6.43
CA SER A 218 7.49 -5.60 7.69
C SER A 218 7.80 -4.13 7.44
N ILE A 219 7.06 -3.24 8.11
CA ILE A 219 7.20 -1.78 7.98
C ILE A 219 7.45 -1.20 9.38
N LEU A 220 8.61 -0.58 9.53
CA LEU A 220 8.95 0.18 10.72
C LEU A 220 8.58 1.65 10.50
N PHE A 221 7.75 2.21 11.36
CA PHE A 221 7.42 3.62 11.39
C PHE A 221 8.20 4.27 12.52
N TYR A 222 8.92 5.33 12.20
CA TYR A 222 9.65 6.16 13.15
C TYR A 222 9.15 7.60 13.05
N ARG A 223 8.84 8.20 14.18
CA ARG A 223 8.40 9.58 14.27
C ARG A 223 9.46 10.40 15.00
N LEU A 224 9.99 11.42 14.30
CA LEU A 224 10.92 12.44 14.79
C LEU A 224 10.18 13.59 15.45
#